data_5cc73d2b0b8ce573ff5af2b126e6479c
#
_entry.id   5cc73d2b0b8ce573ff5af2b126e6479c
#
_cell.length_a   1.000
_cell.length_b   1.000
_cell.length_c   1.000
_cell.angle_alpha   90.00
_cell.angle_beta   90.00
_cell.angle_gamma   90.00
#
_symmetry.space_group_name_H-M   'P 1'
#
loop_
_entity.id
_entity.type
_entity.pdbx_description
1 polymer ?
#
loop_
_entity_poly.entity_id
_entity_poly.type
_entity_poly.pdbx_seq_one_letter_code
_entity_poly.pdbx_strand_id
1 'polypeptide(L)'
;MKAHDVIHVPVLSEKAVSMIADGKYSFYVHPKANRSEIRDAVEQVFNVDVTNINLMNVRGKLKRQGNWAGRRPMRKKAIVTLKPGQRIEQLEGLS
;
A
#
# COMPACT_ATOMS: atom_id res chain seq x y z
N MET A 1 3.11 -14.76 7.97
CA MET A 1 2.84 -14.45 6.55
C MET A 1 4.13 -14.25 5.79
N LYS A 2 4.18 -14.76 4.57
CA LYS A 2 5.34 -14.51 3.69
C LYS A 2 5.26 -13.07 3.15
N ALA A 3 6.42 -12.47 2.86
CA ALA A 3 6.47 -11.10 2.37
C ALA A 3 5.59 -10.85 1.15
N HIS A 4 5.57 -11.78 0.19
CA HIS A 4 4.73 -11.67 -1.00
C HIS A 4 3.22 -11.74 -0.71
N ASP A 5 2.83 -12.35 0.40
CA ASP A 5 1.43 -12.44 0.81
C ASP A 5 0.97 -11.18 1.51
N VAL A 6 1.89 -10.43 2.09
CA VAL A 6 1.59 -9.20 2.83
C VAL A 6 1.33 -8.04 1.88
N ILE A 7 2.18 -7.87 0.88
CA ILE A 7 2.07 -6.78 -0.09
C ILE A 7 1.41 -7.31 -1.35
N HIS A 8 0.23 -6.75 -1.68
CA HIS A 8 -0.53 -7.20 -2.83
C HIS A 8 -0.14 -6.46 -4.10
N VAL A 9 -0.53 -5.19 -4.21
CA VAL A 9 -0.29 -4.40 -5.40
C VAL A 9 -0.02 -2.95 -5.01
N PRO A 10 0.77 -2.21 -5.81
CA PRO A 10 0.93 -0.77 -5.58
C PRO A 10 -0.35 -0.02 -5.94
N VAL A 11 -0.60 1.08 -5.23
CA VAL A 11 -1.69 1.99 -5.55
C VAL A 11 -1.17 2.96 -6.62
N LEU A 12 -1.85 3.01 -7.76
CA LEU A 12 -1.41 3.82 -8.91
C LEU A 12 -2.32 5.02 -9.20
N SER A 13 -3.05 5.49 -8.20
CA SER A 13 -3.84 6.71 -8.36
C SER A 13 -2.93 7.92 -8.57
N GLU A 14 -3.45 8.97 -9.18
CA GLU A 14 -2.70 10.19 -9.42
C GLU A 14 -2.06 10.75 -8.16
N LYS A 15 -2.83 10.78 -7.06
CA LYS A 15 -2.34 11.23 -5.77
C LYS A 15 -1.22 10.33 -5.24
N ALA A 16 -1.38 9.02 -5.34
CA ALA A 16 -0.37 8.07 -4.85
C ALA A 16 0.93 8.18 -5.64
N VAL A 17 0.83 8.35 -6.96
CA VAL A 17 2.00 8.51 -7.83
C VAL A 17 2.72 9.82 -7.51
N SER A 18 1.99 10.91 -7.25
CA SER A 18 2.61 12.19 -6.91
C SER A 18 3.35 12.14 -5.56
N MET A 19 2.94 11.28 -4.64
CA MET A 19 3.61 11.11 -3.35
C MET A 19 4.97 10.40 -3.46
N ILE A 20 5.23 9.72 -4.55
CA ILE A 20 6.51 9.02 -4.78
C ILE A 20 7.68 10.02 -4.75
N ALA A 21 7.48 11.22 -5.26
CA ALA A 21 8.49 12.27 -5.23
C ALA A 21 8.92 12.64 -3.81
N ASP A 22 8.03 12.45 -2.83
CA ASP A 22 8.29 12.70 -1.42
C ASP A 22 8.83 11.46 -0.68
N GLY A 23 9.14 10.40 -1.41
CA GLY A 23 9.62 9.16 -0.81
C GLY A 23 8.54 8.32 -0.17
N LYS A 24 7.29 8.56 -0.51
CA LYS A 24 6.14 7.83 0.03
C LYS A 24 5.52 6.95 -1.05
N TYR A 25 5.39 5.68 -0.72
CA TYR A 25 4.86 4.67 -1.62
C TYR A 25 3.61 4.04 -1.02
N SER A 26 2.57 3.89 -1.82
CA SER A 26 1.29 3.36 -1.36
C SER A 26 1.06 1.96 -1.92
N PHE A 27 0.66 1.04 -1.05
CA PHE A 27 0.39 -0.35 -1.41
C PHE A 27 -0.93 -0.81 -0.82
N TYR A 28 -1.62 -1.67 -1.55
CA TYR A 28 -2.66 -2.48 -0.95
C TYR A 28 -1.99 -3.68 -0.30
N VAL A 29 -2.37 -3.96 0.94
CA VAL A 29 -1.74 -5.01 1.75
C VAL A 29 -2.80 -5.98 2.26
N HIS A 30 -2.34 -7.11 2.78
CA HIS A 30 -3.23 -8.11 3.35
C HIS A 30 -4.02 -7.49 4.51
N PRO A 31 -5.35 -7.72 4.59
CA PRO A 31 -6.19 -7.09 5.62
C PRO A 31 -5.78 -7.41 7.05
N LYS A 32 -5.13 -8.54 7.27
CA LYS A 32 -4.68 -8.98 8.60
C LYS A 32 -3.24 -8.58 8.90
N ALA A 33 -2.53 -7.96 7.98
CA ALA A 33 -1.14 -7.58 8.19
C ALA A 33 -1.05 -6.38 9.15
N ASN A 34 -0.09 -6.41 10.07
CA ASN A 34 0.19 -5.29 10.96
C ASN A 34 1.38 -4.47 10.44
N ARG A 35 1.69 -3.37 11.13
CA ARG A 35 2.78 -2.48 10.72
C ARG A 35 4.13 -3.18 10.64
N SER A 36 4.45 -4.02 11.62
CA SER A 36 5.73 -4.73 11.64
C SER A 36 5.85 -5.68 10.47
N GLU A 37 4.79 -6.40 10.16
CA GLU A 37 4.78 -7.33 9.03
C GLU A 37 4.92 -6.59 7.71
N ILE A 38 4.26 -5.45 7.56
CA ILE A 38 4.34 -4.65 6.34
C ILE A 38 5.73 -4.06 6.18
N ARG A 39 6.32 -3.53 7.26
CA ARG A 39 7.68 -3.02 7.24
C ARG A 39 8.67 -4.09 6.79
N ASP A 40 8.62 -5.25 7.45
CA ASP A 40 9.53 -6.35 7.12
C ASP A 40 9.35 -6.81 5.68
N ALA A 41 8.11 -6.89 5.21
CA ALA A 41 7.82 -7.30 3.85
C ALA A 41 8.36 -6.32 2.82
N VAL A 42 8.15 -5.01 3.03
CA VAL A 42 8.66 -3.97 2.11
C VAL A 42 10.18 -3.98 2.10
N GLU A 43 10.80 -4.04 3.27
CA GLU A 43 12.26 -4.06 3.37
C GLU A 43 12.86 -5.29 2.69
N GLN A 44 12.19 -6.42 2.81
CA GLN A 44 12.66 -7.67 2.21
C GLN A 44 12.44 -7.73 0.70
N VAL A 45 11.26 -7.32 0.23
CA VAL A 45 10.92 -7.39 -1.19
C VAL A 45 11.66 -6.35 -2.02
N PHE A 46 11.77 -5.13 -1.51
CA PHE A 46 12.36 -4.01 -2.24
C PHE A 46 13.76 -3.65 -1.79
N ASN A 47 14.26 -4.29 -0.74
CA ASN A 47 15.60 -4.06 -0.20
C ASN A 47 15.84 -2.58 0.14
N VAL A 48 14.91 -1.99 0.89
CA VAL A 48 14.94 -0.59 1.32
C VAL A 48 14.72 -0.50 2.82
N ASP A 49 15.00 0.67 3.42
CA ASP A 49 14.73 0.93 4.82
C ASP A 49 13.47 1.79 4.96
N VAL A 50 12.55 1.34 5.80
CA VAL A 50 11.30 2.03 6.04
C VAL A 50 11.39 2.84 7.33
N THR A 51 11.08 4.13 7.26
CA THR A 51 11.08 5.01 8.44
C THR A 51 9.71 5.14 9.08
N ASN A 52 8.65 5.04 8.29
CA ASN A 52 7.30 5.20 8.82
C ASN A 52 6.30 4.42 7.95
N ILE A 53 5.21 4.01 8.58
CA ILE A 53 4.10 3.35 7.89
C ILE A 53 2.79 3.91 8.42
N ASN A 54 1.95 4.40 7.51
CA ASN A 54 0.57 4.78 7.81
C ASN A 54 -0.36 3.72 7.26
N LEU A 55 -1.19 3.17 8.12
CA LEU A 55 -2.21 2.19 7.73
C LEU A 55 -3.57 2.86 7.67
N MET A 56 -4.33 2.53 6.66
CA MET A 56 -5.70 2.98 6.54
C MET A 56 -6.57 1.91 5.92
N ASN A 57 -7.81 1.83 6.39
CA ASN A 57 -8.80 0.95 5.82
C ASN A 57 -9.61 1.72 4.79
N VAL A 58 -9.59 1.24 3.55
CA VAL A 58 -10.37 1.84 2.49
C VAL A 58 -11.63 1.03 2.33
N ARG A 59 -12.76 1.65 2.68
CA ARG A 59 -14.05 1.02 2.48
C ARG A 59 -14.42 1.07 1.00
N GLY A 60 -14.84 -0.07 0.48
CA GLY A 60 -15.44 -0.12 -0.84
C GLY A 60 -16.72 0.71 -0.87
N LYS A 61 -16.98 1.35 -2.01
CA LYS A 61 -18.21 2.12 -2.19
C LYS A 61 -19.44 1.24 -2.03
N LEU A 62 -20.42 1.75 -1.29
CA LEU A 62 -21.73 1.12 -1.20
C LEU A 62 -22.39 1.26 -2.57
N LYS A 63 -22.50 0.16 -3.30
CA LYS A 63 -23.25 0.15 -4.55
C LYS A 63 -24.66 -0.33 -4.28
N ARG A 64 -25.62 0.56 -4.46
CA ARG A 64 -27.02 0.17 -4.55
C ARG A 64 -27.34 -0.18 -5.99
N GLN A 65 -27.63 -1.44 -6.22
CA GLN A 65 -28.21 -1.88 -7.49
C GLN A 65 -29.50 -2.64 -7.17
N GLY A 66 -30.61 -1.99 -7.45
CA GLY A 66 -31.93 -2.56 -7.16
C GLY A 66 -32.11 -2.86 -5.68
N ASN A 67 -32.53 -4.08 -5.35
CA ASN A 67 -32.73 -4.52 -3.97
C ASN A 67 -31.44 -5.01 -3.31
N TRP A 68 -30.31 -4.77 -3.93
CA TRP A 68 -29.03 -5.29 -3.48
C TRP A 68 -28.14 -4.17 -2.96
N ALA A 69 -27.82 -4.25 -1.67
CA ALA A 69 -26.77 -3.42 -1.11
C ALA A 69 -25.52 -4.30 -0.91
N GLY A 70 -24.65 -4.34 -1.91
CA GLY A 70 -23.40 -5.08 -1.81
C GLY A 70 -22.28 -4.15 -1.37
N ARG A 71 -21.62 -4.47 -0.26
CA ARG A 71 -20.38 -3.83 0.12
C ARG A 71 -19.23 -4.52 -0.60
N ARG A 72 -18.40 -3.73 -1.27
CA ARG A 72 -17.10 -4.24 -1.70
C ARG A 72 -16.27 -4.55 -0.47
N PRO A 73 -15.42 -5.61 -0.50
CA PRO A 73 -14.54 -5.93 0.61
C PRO A 73 -13.69 -4.73 1.00
N MET A 74 -13.49 -4.55 2.29
CA MET A 74 -12.57 -3.54 2.79
C MET A 74 -11.16 -3.86 2.32
N ARG A 75 -10.48 -2.86 1.76
CA ARG A 75 -9.07 -2.96 1.42
C ARG A 75 -8.24 -2.23 2.45
N LYS A 76 -7.13 -2.83 2.83
CA LYS A 76 -6.16 -2.21 3.70
C LYS A 76 -5.06 -1.61 2.84
N LYS A 77 -4.78 -0.32 3.08
CA LYS A 77 -3.79 0.43 2.34
C LYS A 77 -2.69 0.88 3.29
N ALA A 78 -1.45 0.74 2.85
CA ALA A 78 -0.30 1.19 3.61
C ALA A 78 0.45 2.25 2.81
N ILE A 79 0.74 3.37 3.45
CA ILE A 79 1.63 4.39 2.90
C ILE A 79 2.97 4.24 3.61
N VAL A 80 3.97 3.84 2.85
CA VAL A 80 5.31 3.53 3.36
C VAL A 80 6.23 4.69 3.05
N THR A 81 6.86 5.26 4.09
CA THR A 81 7.86 6.31 3.94
C THR A 81 9.24 5.69 4.05
N LEU A 82 10.06 5.85 3.04
CA LEU A 82 11.42 5.33 3.01
C LEU A 82 12.40 6.30 3.66
N LYS A 83 13.56 5.75 4.07
CA LYS A 83 14.67 6.55 4.55
C LYS A 83 15.12 7.53 3.46
N PRO A 84 15.53 8.77 3.80
CA PRO A 84 15.99 9.73 2.79
C PRO A 84 17.08 9.15 1.89
N GLY A 85 16.94 9.37 0.59
CA GLY A 85 17.86 8.86 -0.41
C GLY A 85 17.53 7.47 -0.96
N GLN A 86 16.56 6.77 -0.38
CA GLN A 86 16.15 5.46 -0.87
C GLN A 86 14.92 5.54 -1.76
N ARG A 87 14.85 4.64 -2.72
CA ARG A 87 13.78 4.61 -3.72
C ARG A 87 13.42 3.18 -4.08
N ILE A 88 12.16 2.99 -4.45
CA ILE A 88 11.71 1.74 -5.04
C ILE A 88 11.70 1.95 -6.55
N GLU A 89 12.75 1.50 -7.22
CA GLU A 89 12.95 1.74 -8.67
C GLU A 89 11.82 1.17 -9.52
N GLN A 90 11.28 0.03 -9.11
CA GLN A 90 10.19 -0.61 -9.84
C GLN A 90 8.94 0.27 -9.93
N LEU A 91 8.76 1.17 -8.97
CA LEU A 91 7.60 2.06 -8.93
C LEU A 91 7.91 3.45 -9.49
N GLU A 92 9.16 3.87 -9.49
CA GLU A 92 9.54 5.20 -10.01
C GLU A 92 9.34 5.32 -11.51
N GLY A 93 9.48 4.24 -12.25
CA GLY A 93 9.23 4.23 -13.68
C GLY A 93 7.77 4.49 -14.06
N LEU A 94 6.87 4.52 -13.07
CA LEU A 94 5.45 4.76 -13.27
C LEU A 94 5.05 6.22 -12.99
N SER A 95 5.97 6.99 -12.46
CA SER A 95 5.70 8.41 -12.14
C SER A 95 6.02 9.33 -13.30
#